data_147ed7ccab840fb91719665b4023d29b
#
_entry.id   147ed7ccab840fb91719665b4023d29b
#
_cell.length_a   1.000
_cell.length_b   1.000
_cell.length_c   1.000
_cell.angle_alpha   90.00
_cell.angle_beta   90.00
_cell.angle_gamma   90.00
#
_symmetry.space_group_name_H-M   'P 1'
#
loop_
_entity.id
_entity.type
_entity.pdbx_description
1 polymer ?
#
loop_
_entity_poly.entity_id
_entity_poly.type
_entity_poly.pdbx_seq_one_letter_code
_entity_poly.pdbx_strand_id
1 'polypeptide(L)'
;MPSHGERKNKDIECNIWNGIHDLECIWKYVQCNWDRIYLYACSIGAYFSLHAYKNRNIEKYLFLSPILDMDYLIHNMFSWFDVSENELKEKQKIETPIETLSWKYYQYVKDNPIKHWDIPTDIMYGSKDILQSIEIVRHFSMKFNCQLYIAKESEHSFMSDSDRKIVTDWIEGSI
;
A
#
# COMPACT_ATOMS: atom_id res chain seq x y z
N MET A 1 8.16 8.34 -4.17
CA MET A 1 8.34 7.33 -3.09
C MET A 1 9.79 6.88 -3.03
N PRO A 2 10.31 6.44 -1.86
CA PRO A 2 11.63 5.84 -1.75
C PRO A 2 11.78 4.66 -2.73
N SER A 3 12.94 4.48 -3.32
CA SER A 3 13.27 3.41 -4.27
C SER A 3 12.41 3.31 -5.53
N HIS A 4 11.57 4.31 -5.82
CA HIS A 4 10.67 4.32 -6.99
C HIS A 4 10.90 5.52 -7.91
N GLY A 5 10.60 5.35 -9.20
CA GLY A 5 10.73 6.41 -10.21
C GLY A 5 12.16 6.94 -10.30
N GLU A 6 12.33 8.24 -10.32
CA GLU A 6 13.64 8.92 -10.36
C GLU A 6 14.52 8.67 -9.13
N ARG A 7 13.96 8.09 -8.07
CA ARG A 7 14.66 7.75 -6.83
C ARG A 7 15.07 6.28 -6.75
N LYS A 8 14.85 5.48 -7.80
CA LYS A 8 15.12 4.03 -7.83
C LYS A 8 16.58 3.66 -7.52
N ASN A 9 17.52 4.53 -7.85
CA ASN A 9 18.97 4.29 -7.67
C ASN A 9 19.56 5.15 -6.54
N LYS A 10 18.75 5.70 -5.65
CA LYS A 10 19.23 6.45 -4.49
C LYS A 10 19.28 5.52 -3.28
N ASP A 11 20.27 5.67 -2.41
CA ASP A 11 20.45 4.91 -1.15
C ASP A 11 19.38 5.25 -0.11
N ILE A 12 18.11 5.17 -0.52
CA ILE A 12 16.95 5.43 0.32
C ILE A 12 16.07 4.19 0.29
N GLU A 13 16.08 3.43 1.36
CA GLU A 13 15.28 2.21 1.50
C GLU A 13 13.78 2.49 1.37
N CYS A 14 13.06 1.61 0.67
CA CYS A 14 11.61 1.59 0.64
C CYS A 14 11.09 0.96 1.95
N ASN A 15 10.90 1.78 2.96
CA ASN A 15 10.36 1.37 4.25
C ASN A 15 9.36 2.38 4.78
N ILE A 16 8.63 2.01 5.84
CA ILE A 16 7.55 2.82 6.39
C ILE A 16 8.01 4.19 6.87
N TRP A 17 9.19 4.30 7.45
CA TRP A 17 9.71 5.59 7.99
C TRP A 17 10.00 6.58 6.87
N ASN A 18 10.68 6.12 5.82
CA ASN A 18 10.98 6.95 4.64
C ASN A 18 9.71 7.27 3.85
N GLY A 19 8.78 6.30 3.74
CA GLY A 19 7.48 6.50 3.10
C GLY A 19 6.63 7.54 3.82
N ILE A 20 6.49 7.44 5.14
CA ILE A 20 5.76 8.43 5.96
C ILE A 20 6.44 9.79 5.87
N HIS A 21 7.78 9.86 5.97
CA HIS A 21 8.50 11.12 5.87
C HIS A 21 8.22 11.85 4.53
N ASP A 22 8.28 11.14 3.42
CA ASP A 22 7.97 11.70 2.10
C ASP A 22 6.52 12.23 2.03
N LEU A 23 5.56 11.43 2.53
CA LEU A 23 4.15 11.80 2.53
C LEU A 23 3.87 13.01 3.43
N GLU A 24 4.50 13.10 4.59
CA GLU A 24 4.40 14.27 5.47
C GLU A 24 4.98 15.54 4.83
N CYS A 25 6.06 15.43 4.06
CA CYS A 25 6.59 16.56 3.29
C CYS A 25 5.60 17.03 2.22
N ILE A 26 4.96 16.08 1.51
CA ILE A 26 3.93 16.38 0.53
C ILE A 26 2.72 17.02 1.22
N TRP A 27 2.28 16.51 2.36
CA TRP A 27 1.16 17.04 3.11
C TRP A 27 1.34 18.50 3.49
N LYS A 28 2.51 18.87 4.00
CA LYS A 28 2.83 20.26 4.36
C LYS A 28 2.63 21.24 3.20
N TYR A 29 2.92 20.81 1.98
CA TYR A 29 2.71 21.61 0.79
C TYR A 29 1.23 21.63 0.37
N VAL A 30 0.59 20.45 0.32
CA VAL A 30 -0.78 20.29 -0.19
C VAL A 30 -1.79 21.03 0.68
N GLN A 31 -1.72 20.91 2.01
CA GLN A 31 -2.65 21.55 2.94
C GLN A 31 -2.64 23.06 2.91
N CYS A 32 -1.54 23.70 2.42
CA CYS A 32 -1.45 25.14 2.29
C CYS A 32 -1.95 25.67 0.95
N ASN A 33 -2.20 24.79 -0.02
CA ASN A 33 -2.51 25.22 -1.38
C ASN A 33 -3.90 24.77 -1.87
N TRP A 34 -4.53 23.80 -1.20
CA TRP A 34 -5.83 23.27 -1.62
C TRP A 34 -6.73 22.97 -0.42
N ASP A 35 -8.02 23.32 -0.57
CA ASP A 35 -9.05 23.06 0.44
C ASP A 35 -9.64 21.65 0.31
N ARG A 36 -9.69 21.10 -0.92
CA ARG A 36 -10.22 19.77 -1.21
C ARG A 36 -9.13 18.87 -1.76
N ILE A 37 -8.90 17.78 -1.05
CA ILE A 37 -7.79 16.87 -1.33
C ILE A 37 -8.37 15.46 -1.51
N TYR A 38 -8.06 14.85 -2.62
CA TYR A 38 -8.28 13.43 -2.91
C TYR A 38 -6.95 12.72 -3.00
N LEU A 39 -6.88 11.48 -2.54
CA LEU A 39 -5.64 10.72 -2.59
C LEU A 39 -5.83 9.46 -3.43
N TYR A 40 -5.00 9.33 -4.46
CA TYR A 40 -4.84 8.09 -5.21
C TYR A 40 -3.52 7.41 -4.81
N ALA A 41 -3.59 6.14 -4.41
CA ALA A 41 -2.40 5.38 -4.02
C ALA A 41 -2.48 3.92 -4.50
N CYS A 42 -1.33 3.40 -4.94
CA CYS A 42 -1.20 2.02 -5.41
C CYS A 42 -0.33 1.21 -4.45
N SER A 43 -0.66 -0.08 -4.32
CA SER A 43 0.20 -1.08 -3.67
C SER A 43 0.71 -0.64 -2.29
N ILE A 44 2.02 -0.66 -2.07
CA ILE A 44 2.68 -0.22 -0.83
C ILE A 44 2.45 1.27 -0.53
N GLY A 45 2.16 2.08 -1.55
CA GLY A 45 1.80 3.49 -1.37
C GLY A 45 0.50 3.65 -0.57
N ALA A 46 -0.46 2.75 -0.74
CA ALA A 46 -1.66 2.72 0.09
C ALA A 46 -1.33 2.41 1.55
N TYR A 47 -0.48 1.42 1.82
CA TYR A 47 -0.04 1.08 3.17
C TYR A 47 0.64 2.27 3.88
N PHE A 48 1.55 2.96 3.20
CA PHE A 48 2.20 4.14 3.78
C PHE A 48 1.20 5.28 4.03
N SER A 49 0.23 5.45 3.14
CA SER A 49 -0.82 6.48 3.28
C SER A 49 -1.75 6.19 4.46
N LEU A 50 -2.10 4.93 4.70
CA LEU A 50 -2.89 4.50 5.87
C LEU A 50 -2.21 4.89 7.19
N HIS A 51 -0.88 4.89 7.24
CA HIS A 51 -0.13 5.31 8.43
C HIS A 51 0.09 6.82 8.50
N ALA A 52 0.45 7.46 7.38
CA ALA A 52 0.79 8.88 7.34
C ALA A 52 -0.44 9.79 7.49
N TYR A 53 -1.57 9.39 6.92
CA TYR A 53 -2.69 10.29 6.69
C TYR A 53 -3.97 9.94 7.43
N LYS A 54 -3.94 8.99 8.37
CA LYS A 54 -5.11 8.53 9.14
C LYS A 54 -5.88 9.63 9.89
N ASN A 55 -5.25 10.78 10.15
CA ASN A 55 -5.84 11.91 10.86
C ASN A 55 -5.84 13.19 10.00
N ARG A 56 -5.74 13.05 8.66
CA ARG A 56 -5.70 14.19 7.74
C ARG A 56 -7.08 14.43 7.14
N ASN A 57 -7.37 15.70 6.85
CA ASN A 57 -8.61 16.07 6.18
C ASN A 57 -8.46 15.79 4.66
N ILE A 58 -8.81 14.58 4.27
CA ILE A 58 -8.83 14.11 2.88
C ILE A 58 -10.25 13.67 2.58
N GLU A 59 -10.80 14.18 1.47
CA GLU A 59 -12.20 13.95 1.08
C GLU A 59 -12.46 12.47 0.79
N LYS A 60 -11.53 11.83 0.05
CA LYS A 60 -11.66 10.44 -0.35
C LYS A 60 -10.32 9.84 -0.74
N TYR A 61 -10.18 8.56 -0.46
CA TYR A 61 -9.07 7.74 -0.91
C TYR A 61 -9.49 6.82 -2.06
N LEU A 62 -8.62 6.69 -3.04
CA LEU A 62 -8.73 5.75 -4.14
C LEU A 62 -7.51 4.82 -4.07
N PHE A 63 -7.73 3.58 -3.69
CA PHE A 63 -6.67 2.58 -3.55
C PHE A 63 -6.70 1.56 -4.70
N LEU A 64 -5.65 1.51 -5.49
CA LEU A 64 -5.44 0.52 -6.53
C LEU A 64 -4.53 -0.60 -6.02
N SER A 65 -5.02 -1.84 -6.03
CA SER A 65 -4.28 -3.02 -5.54
C SER A 65 -3.54 -2.75 -4.23
N PRO A 66 -4.20 -2.25 -3.17
CA PRO A 66 -3.50 -1.79 -1.99
C PRO A 66 -2.87 -2.94 -1.20
N ILE A 67 -1.71 -2.71 -0.61
CA ILE A 67 -1.23 -3.53 0.50
C ILE A 67 -1.94 -3.04 1.76
N LEU A 68 -2.85 -3.87 2.27
CA LEU A 68 -3.69 -3.57 3.45
C LEU A 68 -3.20 -4.32 4.69
N ASP A 69 -2.56 -5.46 4.47
CA ASP A 69 -1.92 -6.27 5.49
C ASP A 69 -0.47 -6.56 5.10
N MET A 70 0.44 -5.79 5.69
CA MET A 70 1.87 -5.93 5.44
C MET A 70 2.46 -7.15 6.14
N ASP A 71 1.89 -7.58 7.27
CA ASP A 71 2.32 -8.79 7.96
C ASP A 71 2.08 -10.03 7.08
N TYR A 72 0.90 -10.10 6.46
CA TYR A 72 0.59 -11.14 5.48
C TYR A 72 1.58 -11.15 4.29
N LEU A 73 1.91 -9.98 3.74
CA LEU A 73 2.87 -9.89 2.63
C LEU A 73 4.26 -10.37 3.05
N ILE A 74 4.73 -9.98 4.22
CA ILE A 74 6.03 -10.43 4.75
C ILE A 74 6.06 -11.94 4.94
N HIS A 75 4.98 -12.55 5.46
CA HIS A 75 4.88 -14.01 5.59
C HIS A 75 4.84 -14.72 4.23
N ASN A 76 4.20 -14.14 3.22
CA ASN A 76 4.28 -14.66 1.85
C ASN A 76 5.72 -14.60 1.32
N MET A 77 6.43 -13.50 1.56
CA MET A 77 7.83 -13.38 1.17
C MET A 77 8.72 -14.41 1.90
N PHE A 78 8.47 -14.69 3.18
CA PHE A 78 9.14 -15.79 3.87
C PHE A 78 8.96 -17.12 3.14
N SER A 79 7.73 -17.43 2.73
CA SER A 79 7.40 -18.66 2.01
C SER A 79 7.99 -18.68 0.61
N TRP A 80 7.96 -17.56 -0.13
CA TRP A 80 8.46 -17.51 -1.51
C TRP A 80 9.97 -17.61 -1.62
N PHE A 81 10.70 -17.16 -0.60
CA PHE A 81 12.16 -17.08 -0.60
C PHE A 81 12.82 -18.03 0.40
N ASP A 82 12.05 -18.96 0.99
CA ASP A 82 12.53 -19.93 1.99
C ASP A 82 13.32 -19.26 3.13
N VAL A 83 12.76 -18.15 3.63
CA VAL A 83 13.33 -17.39 4.77
C VAL A 83 12.52 -17.70 6.02
N SER A 84 13.19 -18.00 7.12
CA SER A 84 12.53 -18.13 8.42
C SER A 84 12.57 -16.83 9.23
N GLU A 85 11.60 -16.65 10.15
CA GLU A 85 11.58 -15.52 11.07
C GLU A 85 12.86 -15.47 11.92
N ASN A 86 13.38 -16.63 12.37
CA ASN A 86 14.62 -16.71 13.12
C ASN A 86 15.83 -16.25 12.31
N GLU A 87 15.90 -16.67 11.05
CA GLU A 87 16.97 -16.23 10.14
C GLU A 87 16.94 -14.71 9.92
N LEU A 88 15.76 -14.14 9.68
CA LEU A 88 15.63 -12.70 9.56
C LEU A 88 16.03 -11.97 10.85
N LYS A 89 15.68 -12.53 12.01
CA LYS A 89 16.05 -11.98 13.31
C LYS A 89 17.57 -11.99 13.52
N GLU A 90 18.25 -13.06 13.13
CA GLU A 90 19.71 -13.19 13.25
C GLU A 90 20.44 -12.27 12.27
N LYS A 91 20.04 -12.27 11.01
CA LYS A 91 20.69 -11.50 9.94
C LYS A 91 20.29 -10.01 9.94
N GLN A 92 19.19 -9.65 10.57
CA GLN A 92 18.59 -8.30 10.64
C GLN A 92 18.06 -7.77 9.29
N LYS A 93 18.69 -8.13 8.18
CA LYS A 93 18.27 -7.82 6.81
C LYS A 93 18.57 -8.99 5.87
N ILE A 94 17.63 -9.25 4.95
CA ILE A 94 17.78 -10.27 3.90
C ILE A 94 17.28 -9.63 2.59
N GLU A 95 18.17 -9.53 1.62
CA GLU A 95 17.82 -9.07 0.27
C GLU A 95 16.99 -10.14 -0.46
N THR A 96 15.90 -9.74 -1.09
CA THR A 96 15.09 -10.60 -1.94
C THR A 96 14.87 -9.96 -3.32
N PRO A 97 14.46 -10.72 -4.33
CA PRO A 97 14.17 -10.16 -5.66
C PRO A 97 13.04 -9.13 -5.70
N ILE A 98 12.17 -9.10 -4.69
CA ILE A 98 11.04 -8.16 -4.60
C ILE A 98 11.46 -6.93 -3.80
N GLU A 99 11.89 -7.13 -2.55
CA GLU A 99 12.26 -6.06 -1.63
C GLU A 99 13.12 -6.63 -0.48
N THR A 100 13.89 -5.79 0.19
CA THR A 100 14.70 -6.20 1.34
C THR A 100 13.82 -6.46 2.56
N LEU A 101 13.83 -7.70 3.05
CA LEU A 101 13.25 -8.03 4.35
C LEU A 101 14.09 -7.40 5.46
N SER A 102 13.46 -6.72 6.41
CA SER A 102 14.11 -6.09 7.55
C SER A 102 13.43 -6.51 8.84
N TRP A 103 14.21 -7.03 9.80
CA TRP A 103 13.69 -7.40 11.12
C TRP A 103 13.02 -6.22 11.82
N LYS A 104 13.66 -5.05 11.81
CA LYS A 104 13.10 -3.82 12.38
C LYS A 104 11.76 -3.45 11.75
N TYR A 105 11.62 -3.56 10.43
CA TYR A 105 10.38 -3.26 9.74
C TYR A 105 9.30 -4.28 10.07
N TYR A 106 9.62 -5.54 10.09
CA TYR A 106 8.71 -6.62 10.50
C TYR A 106 8.18 -6.42 11.93
N GLN A 107 9.05 -6.08 12.89
CA GLN A 107 8.60 -5.76 14.25
C GLN A 107 7.66 -4.55 14.27
N TYR A 108 7.98 -3.48 13.52
CA TYR A 108 7.13 -2.33 13.41
C TYR A 108 5.73 -2.70 12.87
N VAL A 109 5.65 -3.54 11.85
CA VAL A 109 4.38 -3.99 11.25
C VAL A 109 3.52 -4.72 12.28
N LYS A 110 4.11 -5.64 13.06
CA LYS A 110 3.41 -6.39 14.13
C LYS A 110 2.87 -5.46 15.23
N ASP A 111 3.63 -4.44 15.60
CA ASP A 111 3.27 -3.52 16.68
C ASP A 111 2.27 -2.44 16.23
N ASN A 112 2.15 -2.19 14.93
CA ASN A 112 1.36 -1.09 14.37
C ASN A 112 0.30 -1.54 13.35
N PRO A 113 -0.61 -2.47 13.68
CA PRO A 113 -1.69 -2.85 12.78
C PRO A 113 -2.69 -1.68 12.56
N ILE A 114 -3.34 -1.64 11.40
CA ILE A 114 -4.39 -0.66 11.11
C ILE A 114 -5.65 -1.02 11.92
N LYS A 115 -5.91 -0.27 13.00
CA LYS A 115 -7.02 -0.52 13.93
C LYS A 115 -8.25 0.33 13.64
N HIS A 116 -8.05 1.53 13.10
CA HIS A 116 -9.09 2.52 12.81
C HIS A 116 -8.87 3.13 11.44
N TRP A 117 -9.95 3.26 10.70
CA TRP A 117 -9.98 3.96 9.42
C TRP A 117 -11.43 4.37 9.14
N ASP A 118 -11.68 5.67 9.02
CA ASP A 118 -13.01 6.27 8.88
C ASP A 118 -13.12 7.24 7.68
N ILE A 119 -12.05 7.33 6.89
CA ILE A 119 -12.04 8.20 5.70
C ILE A 119 -12.71 7.45 4.53
N PRO A 120 -13.62 8.09 3.80
CA PRO A 120 -14.25 7.48 2.62
C PRO A 120 -13.19 6.91 1.67
N THR A 121 -13.34 5.63 1.32
CA THR A 121 -12.31 4.92 0.55
C THR A 121 -12.95 3.99 -0.46
N ASP A 122 -12.53 4.12 -1.72
CA ASP A 122 -12.81 3.17 -2.78
C ASP A 122 -11.56 2.34 -3.06
N ILE A 123 -11.74 1.04 -3.22
CA ILE A 123 -10.67 0.08 -3.49
C ILE A 123 -10.94 -0.61 -4.82
N MET A 124 -10.00 -0.53 -5.75
CA MET A 124 -9.96 -1.36 -6.96
C MET A 124 -8.96 -2.50 -6.73
N TYR A 125 -9.42 -3.74 -6.90
CA TYR A 125 -8.63 -4.95 -6.69
C TYR A 125 -8.65 -5.85 -7.92
N GLY A 126 -7.49 -6.31 -8.36
CA GLY A 126 -7.36 -7.27 -9.46
C GLY A 126 -7.61 -8.71 -8.98
N SER A 127 -8.50 -9.44 -9.67
CA SER A 127 -8.87 -10.81 -9.23
C SER A 127 -7.71 -11.82 -9.29
N LYS A 128 -6.62 -11.47 -9.98
CA LYS A 128 -5.37 -12.27 -10.06
C LYS A 128 -4.23 -11.71 -9.22
N ASP A 129 -4.53 -10.77 -8.32
CA ASP A 129 -3.54 -10.23 -7.39
C ASP A 129 -3.05 -11.34 -6.42
N ILE A 130 -1.74 -11.52 -6.34
CA ILE A 130 -1.09 -12.52 -5.48
C ILE A 130 -0.41 -11.92 -4.24
N LEU A 131 -0.32 -10.60 -4.15
CA LEU A 131 0.35 -9.93 -3.03
C LEU A 131 -0.56 -9.77 -1.81
N GLN A 132 -1.86 -9.58 -2.06
CA GLN A 132 -2.88 -9.59 -1.01
C GLN A 132 -4.00 -10.55 -1.41
N SER A 133 -4.49 -11.37 -0.48
CA SER A 133 -5.63 -12.20 -0.79
C SER A 133 -6.93 -11.39 -0.85
N ILE A 134 -7.89 -11.85 -1.63
CA ILE A 134 -9.21 -11.21 -1.72
C ILE A 134 -9.92 -11.17 -0.37
N GLU A 135 -9.68 -12.17 0.51
CA GLU A 135 -10.25 -12.25 1.85
C GLU A 135 -9.77 -11.10 2.73
N ILE A 136 -8.48 -10.74 2.65
CA ILE A 136 -7.90 -9.59 3.36
C ILE A 136 -8.57 -8.30 2.88
N VAL A 137 -8.66 -8.12 1.57
CA VAL A 137 -9.25 -6.91 0.97
C VAL A 137 -10.73 -6.78 1.34
N ARG A 138 -11.49 -7.87 1.28
CA ARG A 138 -12.90 -7.90 1.71
C ARG A 138 -13.05 -7.62 3.21
N HIS A 139 -12.20 -8.23 4.04
CA HIS A 139 -12.23 -8.01 5.48
C HIS A 139 -11.99 -6.54 5.80
N PHE A 140 -10.98 -5.93 5.20
CA PHE A 140 -10.68 -4.51 5.36
C PHE A 140 -11.85 -3.63 4.89
N SER A 141 -12.39 -3.90 3.72
CA SER A 141 -13.52 -3.14 3.16
C SER A 141 -14.76 -3.20 4.04
N MET A 142 -15.11 -4.39 4.55
CA MET A 142 -16.24 -4.54 5.47
C MET A 142 -15.98 -3.86 6.81
N LYS A 143 -14.79 -4.05 7.38
CA LYS A 143 -14.42 -3.50 8.69
C LYS A 143 -14.46 -1.98 8.72
N PHE A 144 -14.05 -1.34 7.62
CA PHE A 144 -13.91 0.11 7.53
C PHE A 144 -14.90 0.78 6.56
N ASN A 145 -15.93 0.04 6.14
CA ASN A 145 -16.99 0.53 5.25
C ASN A 145 -16.46 1.17 3.95
N CYS A 146 -15.45 0.52 3.33
CA CYS A 146 -14.91 0.94 2.04
C CYS A 146 -15.71 0.33 0.88
N GLN A 147 -15.80 1.04 -0.26
CA GLN A 147 -16.33 0.48 -1.49
C GLN A 147 -15.28 -0.41 -2.15
N LEU A 148 -15.65 -1.64 -2.52
CA LEU A 148 -14.74 -2.59 -3.17
C LEU A 148 -15.19 -2.90 -4.59
N TYR A 149 -14.30 -2.64 -5.54
CA TYR A 149 -14.45 -2.97 -6.96
C TYR A 149 -13.44 -4.06 -7.33
N ILE A 150 -13.91 -5.12 -7.96
CA ILE A 150 -13.07 -6.26 -8.37
C ILE A 150 -12.98 -6.27 -9.89
N ALA A 151 -11.79 -5.96 -10.41
CA ALA A 151 -11.48 -6.09 -11.84
C ALA A 151 -11.16 -7.56 -12.16
N LYS A 152 -12.03 -8.18 -12.96
CA LYS A 152 -11.84 -9.57 -13.41
C LYS A 152 -10.60 -9.67 -14.30
N GLU A 153 -9.85 -10.76 -14.13
CA GLU A 153 -8.66 -11.10 -14.90
C GLU A 153 -7.48 -10.13 -14.75
N SER A 154 -7.62 -9.04 -13.98
CA SER A 154 -6.54 -8.09 -13.73
C SER A 154 -5.59 -8.60 -12.65
N GLU A 155 -4.29 -8.38 -12.88
CA GLU A 155 -3.21 -8.66 -11.95
C GLU A 155 -2.97 -7.46 -11.04
N HIS A 156 -2.08 -7.61 -10.04
CA HIS A 156 -1.69 -6.54 -9.11
C HIS A 156 -1.28 -5.22 -9.82
N SER A 157 -0.55 -5.34 -10.91
CA SER A 157 0.09 -4.20 -11.59
C SER A 157 -0.84 -3.38 -12.49
N PHE A 158 -1.98 -3.91 -12.92
CA PHE A 158 -2.92 -3.25 -13.85
C PHE A 158 -2.23 -2.70 -15.11
N MET A 159 -1.42 -3.51 -15.78
CA MET A 159 -0.53 -3.04 -16.87
C MET A 159 -1.14 -3.16 -18.27
N SER A 160 -2.17 -3.96 -18.49
CA SER A 160 -2.79 -4.10 -19.82
C SER A 160 -3.54 -2.84 -20.23
N ASP A 161 -3.78 -2.64 -21.53
CA ASP A 161 -4.56 -1.49 -22.02
C ASP A 161 -6.00 -1.54 -21.52
N SER A 162 -6.60 -2.74 -21.38
CA SER A 162 -7.91 -2.92 -20.77
C SER A 162 -7.91 -2.52 -19.28
N ASP A 163 -6.85 -2.86 -18.55
CA ASP A 163 -6.72 -2.49 -17.14
C ASP A 163 -6.64 -0.96 -16.98
N ARG A 164 -5.84 -0.30 -17.82
CA ARG A 164 -5.70 1.17 -17.78
C ARG A 164 -7.05 1.85 -18.00
N LYS A 165 -7.85 1.34 -18.95
CA LYS A 165 -9.20 1.85 -19.19
C LYS A 165 -10.09 1.66 -17.96
N ILE A 166 -10.12 0.44 -17.36
CA ILE A 166 -10.91 0.14 -16.17
C ILE A 166 -10.53 1.09 -15.03
N VAL A 167 -9.23 1.31 -14.79
CA VAL A 167 -8.73 2.21 -13.73
C VAL A 167 -9.14 3.66 -14.01
N THR A 168 -9.03 4.13 -15.25
CA THR A 168 -9.44 5.49 -15.63
C THR A 168 -10.94 5.69 -15.39
N ASP A 169 -11.78 4.80 -15.94
CA ASP A 169 -13.24 4.87 -15.79
C ASP A 169 -13.65 4.83 -14.29
N TRP A 170 -12.93 4.02 -13.47
CA TRP A 170 -13.17 3.95 -12.04
C TRP A 170 -12.78 5.24 -11.30
N ILE A 171 -11.63 5.83 -11.60
CA ILE A 171 -11.20 7.11 -10.99
C ILE A 171 -12.20 8.22 -11.32
N GLU A 172 -12.59 8.35 -12.62
CA GLU A 172 -13.54 9.35 -13.07
C GLU A 172 -14.93 9.20 -12.42
N GLY A 173 -15.36 7.95 -12.20
CA GLY A 173 -16.63 7.66 -11.52
C GLY A 173 -16.59 7.79 -9.99
N SER A 174 -15.41 7.93 -9.40
CA SER A 174 -15.23 8.00 -7.94
C SER A 174 -15.05 9.41 -7.40
N ILE A 175 -14.76 10.38 -8.24
CA ILE A 175 -14.55 11.80 -7.91
C ILE A 175 -15.72 12.63 -8.46
#